data_19b01bf06823824c767ca6a08724cd3d
#
_entry.id   19b01bf06823824c767ca6a08724cd3d
#
_cell.length_a   1.000
_cell.length_b   1.000
_cell.length_c   1.000
_cell.angle_alpha   90.00
_cell.angle_beta   90.00
_cell.angle_gamma   90.00
#
_symmetry.space_group_name_H-M   'P 1'
#
loop_
_entity.id
_entity.type
_entity.pdbx_description
1 polymer ?
#
loop_
_entity_poly.entity_id
_entity_poly.type
_entity_poly.pdbx_seq_one_letter_code
_entity_poly.pdbx_strand_id
1 'polypeptide(L)'
;KFAIVENNKKKFYGVQFHPEVTHTENGKKLLSNFIFLICKIKRNWSSKYQKIKLIKDVRNQVGNNKVICALSGGVDSSVVAQLLNKAIGKKLYCIFVNTGLLRKKEETQVVKTFQKRLKINLIYVNAEKEFLKKLKNISDPEKKRKIIGNLFIKIFERYAKKIKNVKFL
;
A
#
# COMPACT_ATOMS: atom_id res chain seq x y z
N LYS A 1 33.00 -13.93 -16.75
CA LYS A 1 31.76 -13.65 -15.98
C LYS A 1 30.66 -13.39 -17.01
N PHE A 2 29.51 -14.04 -16.87
CA PHE A 2 28.41 -13.94 -17.80
C PHE A 2 27.29 -13.08 -17.13
N ALA A 3 26.88 -12.00 -17.78
CA ALA A 3 25.76 -11.17 -17.31
C ALA A 3 24.41 -11.74 -17.77
N ILE A 4 24.41 -12.45 -18.91
CA ILE A 4 23.23 -13.11 -19.48
C ILE A 4 23.65 -14.53 -19.90
N VAL A 5 22.80 -15.49 -19.63
CA VAL A 5 22.95 -16.89 -20.03
C VAL A 5 21.67 -17.44 -20.62
N GLU A 6 21.76 -18.31 -21.61
CA GLU A 6 20.60 -18.97 -22.20
C GLU A 6 20.86 -20.44 -22.53
N ASN A 7 19.81 -21.23 -22.46
CA ASN A 7 19.77 -22.59 -22.98
C ASN A 7 18.47 -22.78 -23.78
N ASN A 8 18.58 -22.65 -25.09
CA ASN A 8 17.44 -22.70 -25.99
C ASN A 8 16.75 -24.07 -26.04
N LYS A 9 17.50 -25.16 -25.83
CA LYS A 9 16.93 -26.54 -25.77
C LYS A 9 16.05 -26.73 -24.53
N LYS A 10 16.49 -26.25 -23.37
CA LYS A 10 15.77 -26.32 -22.10
C LYS A 10 14.88 -25.12 -21.84
N LYS A 11 14.91 -24.09 -22.71
CA LYS A 11 14.20 -22.81 -22.57
C LYS A 11 14.49 -22.09 -21.25
N PHE A 12 15.77 -22.14 -20.81
CA PHE A 12 16.24 -21.43 -19.63
C PHE A 12 16.94 -20.14 -20.05
N TYR A 13 16.58 -19.05 -19.41
CA TYR A 13 17.13 -17.72 -19.65
C TYR A 13 17.37 -17.07 -18.31
N GLY A 14 18.59 -16.58 -18.07
CA GLY A 14 18.98 -15.98 -16.80
C GLY A 14 19.75 -14.68 -17.00
N VAL A 15 19.54 -13.73 -16.11
CA VAL A 15 20.26 -12.46 -16.05
C VAL A 15 20.79 -12.22 -14.64
N GLN A 16 21.97 -11.59 -14.52
CA GLN A 16 22.60 -11.23 -13.24
C GLN A 16 22.46 -9.73 -12.93
N PHE A 17 21.45 -9.09 -13.46
CA PHE A 17 21.13 -7.67 -13.22
C PHE A 17 19.63 -7.48 -13.23
N HIS A 18 19.18 -6.28 -12.87
CA HIS A 18 17.77 -5.90 -12.79
C HIS A 18 17.33 -5.22 -14.09
N PRO A 19 16.69 -5.94 -15.04
CA PRO A 19 16.24 -5.36 -16.30
C PRO A 19 15.04 -4.41 -16.14
N GLU A 20 14.32 -4.48 -15.01
CA GLU A 20 13.14 -3.69 -14.72
C GLU A 20 13.44 -2.27 -14.23
N VAL A 21 14.66 -2.00 -13.75
CA VAL A 21 15.00 -0.69 -13.19
C VAL A 21 15.26 0.36 -14.27
N THR A 22 15.02 1.62 -13.95
CA THR A 22 15.05 2.74 -14.92
C THR A 22 16.44 3.00 -15.51
N HIS A 23 17.50 2.69 -14.80
CA HIS A 23 18.90 2.90 -15.23
C HIS A 23 19.51 1.72 -15.98
N THR A 24 18.77 0.62 -16.17
CA THR A 24 19.22 -0.46 -17.06
C THR A 24 18.86 -0.13 -18.50
N GLU A 25 19.88 0.14 -19.30
CA GLU A 25 19.70 0.40 -20.72
C GLU A 25 19.03 -0.78 -21.44
N ASN A 26 18.03 -0.49 -22.26
CA ASN A 26 17.27 -1.51 -22.99
C ASN A 26 16.60 -2.59 -22.15
N GLY A 27 16.50 -2.44 -20.80
CA GLY A 27 15.88 -3.42 -19.92
C GLY A 27 14.44 -3.77 -20.32
N LYS A 28 13.64 -2.76 -20.68
CA LYS A 28 12.27 -2.95 -21.20
C LYS A 28 12.22 -3.76 -22.49
N LYS A 29 13.19 -3.57 -23.40
CA LYS A 29 13.28 -4.32 -24.66
C LYS A 29 13.63 -5.78 -24.39
N LEU A 30 14.58 -6.04 -23.49
CA LEU A 30 14.94 -7.38 -23.05
C LEU A 30 13.73 -8.12 -22.47
N LEU A 31 13.03 -7.53 -21.52
CA LEU A 31 11.81 -8.12 -20.95
C LEU A 31 10.72 -8.33 -21.99
N SER A 32 10.52 -7.38 -22.91
CA SER A 32 9.55 -7.48 -23.98
C SER A 32 9.88 -8.65 -24.93
N ASN A 33 11.15 -8.82 -25.29
CA ASN A 33 11.60 -9.94 -26.14
C ASN A 33 11.35 -11.28 -25.45
N PHE A 34 11.70 -11.39 -24.17
CA PHE A 34 11.45 -12.61 -23.40
C PHE A 34 9.95 -12.94 -23.35
N ILE A 35 9.11 -11.97 -22.98
CA ILE A 35 7.66 -12.19 -22.83
C ILE A 35 6.97 -12.49 -24.16
N PHE A 36 7.26 -11.71 -25.20
CA PHE A 36 6.46 -11.76 -26.44
C PHE A 36 7.09 -12.64 -27.52
N LEU A 37 8.42 -12.70 -27.63
CA LEU A 37 9.09 -13.51 -28.66
C LEU A 37 9.39 -14.93 -28.17
N ILE A 38 9.88 -15.06 -26.93
CA ILE A 38 10.27 -16.38 -26.38
C ILE A 38 9.05 -17.08 -25.78
N CYS A 39 8.37 -16.43 -24.82
CA CYS A 39 7.19 -17.01 -24.15
C CYS A 39 5.93 -16.94 -24.99
N LYS A 40 5.89 -16.15 -26.06
CA LYS A 40 4.72 -15.95 -26.96
C LYS A 40 3.43 -15.56 -26.23
N ILE A 41 3.57 -14.80 -25.12
CA ILE A 41 2.41 -14.34 -24.34
C ILE A 41 1.70 -13.23 -25.10
N LYS A 42 0.37 -13.32 -25.16
CA LYS A 42 -0.47 -12.30 -25.81
C LYS A 42 -0.59 -11.06 -24.95
N ARG A 43 -0.68 -9.87 -25.58
CA ARG A 43 -0.88 -8.58 -24.91
C ARG A 43 -2.36 -8.40 -24.52
N ASN A 44 -2.82 -9.13 -23.52
CA ASN A 44 -4.20 -9.10 -23.05
C ASN A 44 -4.38 -8.45 -21.67
N TRP A 45 -3.31 -7.85 -21.11
CA TRP A 45 -3.35 -7.15 -19.84
C TRP A 45 -3.31 -5.63 -20.03
N SER A 46 -4.11 -4.92 -19.23
CA SER A 46 -4.17 -3.46 -19.20
C SER A 46 -4.37 -2.99 -17.76
N SER A 47 -3.53 -2.07 -17.29
CA SER A 47 -3.65 -1.47 -15.95
C SER A 47 -4.99 -0.75 -15.75
N LYS A 48 -5.54 -0.14 -16.83
CA LYS A 48 -6.86 0.50 -16.81
C LYS A 48 -7.96 -0.53 -16.55
N TYR A 49 -7.92 -1.66 -17.25
CA TYR A 49 -8.90 -2.74 -17.07
C TYR A 49 -8.80 -3.35 -15.66
N GLN A 50 -7.58 -3.62 -15.17
CA GLN A 50 -7.36 -4.15 -13.83
C GLN A 50 -7.88 -3.22 -12.74
N LYS A 51 -7.67 -1.91 -12.88
CA LYS A 51 -8.21 -0.91 -11.95
C LYS A 51 -9.75 -0.95 -11.90
N ILE A 52 -10.41 -1.02 -13.06
CA ILE A 52 -11.88 -1.10 -13.13
C ILE A 52 -12.36 -2.39 -12.46
N LYS A 53 -11.71 -3.52 -12.77
CA LYS A 53 -12.02 -4.82 -12.18
C LYS A 53 -11.86 -4.77 -10.65
N LEU A 54 -10.73 -4.30 -10.13
CA LEU A 54 -10.48 -4.17 -8.68
C LEU A 54 -11.55 -3.34 -7.98
N ILE A 55 -11.94 -2.19 -8.57
CA ILE A 55 -13.01 -1.35 -8.00
C ILE A 55 -14.34 -2.11 -7.94
N LYS A 56 -14.67 -2.89 -8.99
CA LYS A 56 -15.90 -3.71 -9.04
C LYS A 56 -15.85 -4.82 -8.00
N ASP A 57 -14.74 -5.54 -7.91
CA ASP A 57 -14.56 -6.66 -6.99
C ASP A 57 -14.67 -6.18 -5.53
N VAL A 58 -13.99 -5.09 -5.18
CA VAL A 58 -14.09 -4.45 -3.85
C VAL A 58 -15.54 -4.05 -3.55
N ARG A 59 -16.24 -3.42 -4.50
CA ARG A 59 -17.64 -3.02 -4.31
C ARG A 59 -18.55 -4.19 -4.01
N ASN A 60 -18.37 -5.29 -4.75
CA ASN A 60 -19.13 -6.52 -4.56
C ASN A 60 -18.83 -7.19 -3.20
N GLN A 61 -17.54 -7.26 -2.84
CA GLN A 61 -17.11 -7.88 -1.58
C GLN A 61 -17.58 -7.11 -0.35
N VAL A 62 -17.48 -5.79 -0.39
CA VAL A 62 -17.84 -4.92 0.73
C VAL A 62 -19.36 -4.81 0.90
N GLY A 63 -20.11 -4.76 -0.20
CA GLY A 63 -21.57 -4.63 -0.18
C GLY A 63 -22.02 -3.41 0.65
N ASN A 64 -22.83 -3.64 1.66
CA ASN A 64 -23.34 -2.58 2.55
C ASN A 64 -22.49 -2.33 3.80
N ASN A 65 -21.42 -3.07 3.99
CA ASN A 65 -20.56 -2.93 5.17
C ASN A 65 -19.63 -1.71 5.05
N LYS A 66 -19.02 -1.34 6.16
CA LYS A 66 -17.98 -0.31 6.24
C LYS A 66 -16.59 -0.94 6.27
N VAL A 67 -15.62 -0.19 5.78
CA VAL A 67 -14.21 -0.57 5.73
C VAL A 67 -13.40 0.45 6.52
N ILE A 68 -12.46 -0.03 7.31
CA ILE A 68 -11.39 0.78 7.89
C ILE A 68 -10.12 0.55 7.08
N CYS A 69 -9.41 1.61 6.77
CA CYS A 69 -8.12 1.56 6.09
C CYS A 69 -7.09 2.32 6.91
N ALA A 70 -5.99 1.66 7.24
CA ALA A 70 -4.84 2.31 7.84
C ALA A 70 -4.16 3.22 6.79
N LEU A 71 -3.96 4.48 7.14
CA LEU A 71 -3.31 5.45 6.27
C LEU A 71 -1.99 5.90 6.90
N SER A 72 -0.87 5.56 6.26
CA SER A 72 0.47 5.95 6.71
C SER A 72 0.98 7.24 6.09
N GLY A 73 0.31 7.75 5.03
CA GLY A 73 0.81 8.84 4.21
C GLY A 73 1.79 8.40 3.11
N GLY A 74 2.25 7.16 3.11
CA GLY A 74 3.06 6.57 2.05
C GLY A 74 2.26 6.28 0.77
N VAL A 75 2.96 6.00 -0.33
CA VAL A 75 2.35 5.79 -1.67
C VAL A 75 1.35 4.65 -1.65
N ASP A 76 1.71 3.50 -1.10
CA ASP A 76 0.87 2.29 -1.15
C ASP A 76 -0.46 2.48 -0.41
N SER A 77 -0.41 2.95 0.84
CA SER A 77 -1.63 3.23 1.63
C SER A 77 -2.50 4.31 0.97
N SER A 78 -1.88 5.28 0.30
CA SER A 78 -2.59 6.34 -0.42
C SER A 78 -3.33 5.80 -1.65
N VAL A 79 -2.69 4.90 -2.41
CA VAL A 79 -3.31 4.24 -3.57
C VAL A 79 -4.47 3.36 -3.13
N VAL A 80 -4.28 2.55 -2.07
CA VAL A 80 -5.33 1.70 -1.51
C VAL A 80 -6.52 2.55 -1.05
N ALA A 81 -6.28 3.60 -0.25
CA ALA A 81 -7.35 4.49 0.22
C ALA A 81 -8.11 5.15 -0.93
N GLN A 82 -7.41 5.55 -2.01
CA GLN A 82 -8.05 6.17 -3.17
C GLN A 82 -8.88 5.16 -3.99
N LEU A 83 -8.40 3.92 -4.16
CA LEU A 83 -9.14 2.87 -4.84
C LEU A 83 -10.40 2.48 -4.05
N LEU A 84 -10.27 2.30 -2.73
CA LEU A 84 -11.38 2.05 -1.83
C LEU A 84 -12.40 3.19 -1.86
N ASN A 85 -11.95 4.43 -1.82
CA ASN A 85 -12.86 5.59 -1.91
C ASN A 85 -13.66 5.61 -3.22
N LYS A 86 -13.03 5.26 -4.35
CA LYS A 86 -13.73 5.12 -5.64
C LYS A 86 -14.70 3.95 -5.66
N ALA A 87 -14.40 2.87 -4.95
CA ALA A 87 -15.25 1.69 -4.90
C ALA A 87 -16.48 1.88 -3.99
N ILE A 88 -16.28 2.39 -2.77
CA ILE A 88 -17.27 2.35 -1.68
C ILE A 88 -17.60 3.72 -1.08
N GLY A 89 -16.90 4.78 -1.46
CA GLY A 89 -17.19 6.16 -1.08
C GLY A 89 -17.29 6.36 0.44
N LYS A 90 -18.41 6.86 0.91
CA LYS A 90 -18.67 7.19 2.33
C LYS A 90 -18.61 6.00 3.30
N LYS A 91 -18.57 4.75 2.80
CA LYS A 91 -18.40 3.55 3.61
C LYS A 91 -16.94 3.32 4.04
N LEU A 92 -15.98 4.06 3.45
CA LEU A 92 -14.58 4.03 3.81
C LEU A 92 -14.29 4.99 4.96
N TYR A 93 -13.59 4.49 5.98
CA TYR A 93 -13.00 5.25 7.07
C TYR A 93 -11.50 5.04 7.06
N CYS A 94 -10.72 6.10 6.81
CA CYS A 94 -9.28 6.04 6.92
C CYS A 94 -8.83 6.51 8.30
N ILE A 95 -7.94 5.76 8.95
CA ILE A 95 -7.35 6.14 10.24
C ILE A 95 -5.90 6.51 10.01
N PHE A 96 -5.55 7.75 10.33
CA PHE A 96 -4.17 8.25 10.32
C PHE A 96 -3.73 8.54 11.75
N VAL A 97 -2.63 7.91 12.16
CA VAL A 97 -2.12 7.99 13.53
C VAL A 97 -0.85 8.82 13.55
N ASN A 98 -0.86 9.93 14.28
CA ASN A 98 0.35 10.64 14.64
C ASN A 98 1.03 9.92 15.82
N THR A 99 2.19 9.37 15.55
CA THR A 99 3.01 8.62 16.52
C THR A 99 4.05 9.50 17.22
N GLY A 100 4.19 10.75 16.82
CA GLY A 100 5.30 11.63 17.22
C GLY A 100 6.62 11.33 16.47
N LEU A 101 6.61 10.37 15.53
CA LEU A 101 7.79 9.97 14.73
C LEU A 101 7.63 10.34 13.26
N LEU A 102 6.65 11.17 12.94
CA LEU A 102 6.37 11.64 11.58
C LEU A 102 7.43 12.64 11.11
N ARG A 103 7.59 12.76 9.79
CA ARG A 103 8.41 13.81 9.19
C ARG A 103 7.77 15.18 9.39
N LYS A 104 8.60 16.22 9.36
CA LYS A 104 8.12 17.60 9.47
C LYS A 104 7.03 17.90 8.43
N LYS A 105 5.88 18.39 8.87
CA LYS A 105 4.69 18.73 8.05
C LYS A 105 3.96 17.55 7.39
N GLU A 106 4.38 16.30 7.60
CA GLU A 106 3.74 15.11 7.01
C GLU A 106 2.28 15.01 7.43
N GLU A 107 1.99 15.17 8.71
CA GLU A 107 0.64 15.20 9.28
C GLU A 107 -0.27 16.19 8.55
N THR A 108 0.16 17.44 8.46
CA THR A 108 -0.62 18.51 7.80
C THR A 108 -0.89 18.18 6.34
N GLN A 109 0.11 17.61 5.65
CA GLN A 109 0.00 17.23 4.25
C GLN A 109 -1.01 16.09 4.06
N VAL A 110 -0.96 15.06 4.90
CA VAL A 110 -1.89 13.92 4.85
C VAL A 110 -3.32 14.39 5.11
N VAL A 111 -3.56 15.13 6.19
CA VAL A 111 -4.89 15.65 6.52
C VAL A 111 -5.44 16.52 5.38
N LYS A 112 -4.65 17.47 4.86
CA LYS A 112 -5.06 18.32 3.75
C LYS A 112 -5.41 17.53 2.50
N THR A 113 -4.63 16.50 2.16
CA THR A 113 -4.84 15.70 0.96
C THR A 113 -6.08 14.83 1.07
N PHE A 114 -6.18 14.05 2.14
CA PHE A 114 -7.23 13.03 2.24
C PHE A 114 -8.57 13.61 2.68
N GLN A 115 -8.58 14.52 3.64
CA GLN A 115 -9.82 15.11 4.12
C GLN A 115 -10.33 16.22 3.21
N LYS A 116 -9.48 17.18 2.82
CA LYS A 116 -9.93 18.35 2.06
C LYS A 116 -10.04 18.08 0.55
N ARG A 117 -9.02 17.46 -0.06
CA ARG A 117 -9.01 17.23 -1.52
C ARG A 117 -9.82 16.00 -1.93
N LEU A 118 -9.60 14.86 -1.27
CA LEU A 118 -10.22 13.59 -1.62
C LEU A 118 -11.56 13.36 -0.93
N LYS A 119 -11.92 14.20 0.04
CA LYS A 119 -13.17 14.13 0.83
C LYS A 119 -13.43 12.74 1.42
N ILE A 120 -12.35 12.07 1.86
CA ILE A 120 -12.41 10.77 2.53
C ILE A 120 -12.75 10.99 4.01
N ASN A 121 -13.53 10.11 4.61
CA ASN A 121 -13.76 10.12 6.06
C ASN A 121 -12.44 9.78 6.76
N LEU A 122 -11.67 10.79 7.10
CA LEU A 122 -10.38 10.66 7.78
C LEU A 122 -10.56 10.85 9.28
N ILE A 123 -10.16 9.85 10.04
CA ILE A 123 -10.04 9.90 11.49
C ILE A 123 -8.57 10.15 11.81
N TYR A 124 -8.28 11.35 12.29
CA TYR A 124 -6.97 11.70 12.79
C TYR A 124 -6.86 11.33 14.28
N VAL A 125 -5.81 10.59 14.63
CA VAL A 125 -5.52 10.15 15.99
C VAL A 125 -4.17 10.69 16.42
N ASN A 126 -4.13 11.59 17.37
CA ASN A 126 -2.88 11.97 18.01
C ASN A 126 -2.56 10.99 19.15
N ALA A 127 -1.60 10.12 18.90
CA ALA A 127 -1.12 9.12 19.85
C ALA A 127 0.36 9.34 20.24
N GLU A 128 0.93 10.51 19.93
CA GLU A 128 2.33 10.85 20.17
C GLU A 128 2.76 10.51 21.60
N LYS A 129 2.04 11.00 22.61
CA LYS A 129 2.36 10.75 24.01
C LYS A 129 2.38 9.26 24.37
N GLU A 130 1.45 8.48 23.79
CA GLU A 130 1.32 7.04 24.04
C GLU A 130 2.51 6.28 23.42
N PHE A 131 2.90 6.60 22.19
CA PHE A 131 4.04 5.99 21.52
C PHE A 131 5.36 6.37 22.21
N LEU A 132 5.62 7.63 22.43
CA LEU A 132 6.87 8.09 23.05
C LEU A 132 7.05 7.53 24.46
N LYS A 133 5.99 7.44 25.26
CA LYS A 133 6.03 6.82 26.58
C LYS A 133 6.44 5.35 26.52
N LYS A 134 5.89 4.58 25.55
CA LYS A 134 6.18 3.15 25.40
C LYS A 134 7.56 2.87 24.79
N LEU A 135 8.10 3.80 24.03
CA LEU A 135 9.41 3.68 23.39
C LEU A 135 10.56 4.21 24.25
N LYS A 136 10.23 4.92 25.34
CA LYS A 136 11.26 5.47 26.26
C LYS A 136 12.14 4.35 26.78
N ASN A 137 13.46 4.56 26.76
CA ASN A 137 14.51 3.63 27.22
C ASN A 137 14.58 2.30 26.44
N ILE A 138 13.93 2.17 25.29
CA ILE A 138 14.08 1.01 24.42
C ILE A 138 15.14 1.35 23.37
N SER A 139 16.30 0.68 23.40
CA SER A 139 17.36 0.85 22.39
C SER A 139 17.22 -0.14 21.23
N ASP A 140 16.81 -1.37 21.52
CA ASP A 140 16.70 -2.46 20.56
C ASP A 140 15.68 -2.17 19.44
N PRO A 141 16.10 -2.19 18.16
CA PRO A 141 15.23 -1.86 17.03
C PRO A 141 14.05 -2.81 16.87
N GLU A 142 14.27 -4.11 17.11
CA GLU A 142 13.21 -5.11 16.95
C GLU A 142 12.14 -4.99 18.03
N LYS A 143 12.55 -4.71 19.26
CA LYS A 143 11.60 -4.38 20.34
C LYS A 143 10.80 -3.13 20.03
N LYS A 144 11.45 -2.07 19.50
CA LYS A 144 10.75 -0.86 19.04
C LYS A 144 9.70 -1.20 17.99
N ARG A 145 10.07 -1.97 16.97
CA ARG A 145 9.17 -2.37 15.88
C ARG A 145 7.94 -3.10 16.41
N LYS A 146 8.12 -4.07 17.31
CA LYS A 146 7.03 -4.81 17.96
C LYS A 146 6.11 -3.92 18.79
N ILE A 147 6.68 -3.01 19.58
CA ILE A 147 5.90 -2.05 20.40
C ILE A 147 5.05 -1.16 19.50
N ILE A 148 5.64 -0.60 18.44
CA ILE A 148 4.95 0.25 17.48
C ILE A 148 3.80 -0.51 16.82
N GLY A 149 4.05 -1.71 16.29
CA GLY A 149 3.02 -2.55 15.65
C GLY A 149 1.86 -2.86 16.59
N ASN A 150 2.14 -3.27 17.82
CA ASN A 150 1.11 -3.58 18.81
C ASN A 150 0.27 -2.34 19.19
N LEU A 151 0.88 -1.16 19.28
CA LEU A 151 0.15 0.08 19.55
C LEU A 151 -0.77 0.45 18.39
N PHE A 152 -0.31 0.32 17.15
CA PHE A 152 -1.16 0.53 15.98
C PHE A 152 -2.38 -0.37 15.99
N ILE A 153 -2.21 -1.69 16.23
CA ILE A 153 -3.32 -2.65 16.29
C ILE A 153 -4.33 -2.21 17.35
N LYS A 154 -3.89 -1.90 18.57
CA LYS A 154 -4.77 -1.45 19.66
C LYS A 154 -5.54 -0.17 19.30
N ILE A 155 -4.90 0.77 18.63
CA ILE A 155 -5.55 2.00 18.18
C ILE A 155 -6.62 1.68 17.13
N PHE A 156 -6.29 0.86 16.12
CA PHE A 156 -7.26 0.47 15.10
C PHE A 156 -8.46 -0.25 15.69
N GLU A 157 -8.26 -1.22 16.60
CA GLU A 157 -9.35 -1.91 17.31
C GLU A 157 -10.23 -0.95 18.08
N ARG A 158 -9.64 0.01 18.80
CA ARG A 158 -10.36 1.05 19.55
C ARG A 158 -11.30 1.87 18.67
N TYR A 159 -10.84 2.22 17.46
CA TYR A 159 -11.64 3.00 16.53
C TYR A 159 -12.62 2.14 15.72
N ALA A 160 -12.24 0.90 15.40
CA ALA A 160 -13.13 -0.05 14.76
C ALA A 160 -14.40 -0.29 15.58
N LYS A 161 -14.26 -0.45 16.91
CA LYS A 161 -15.39 -0.63 17.83
C LYS A 161 -16.35 0.56 17.89
N LYS A 162 -15.86 1.78 17.57
CA LYS A 162 -16.69 3.00 17.55
C LYS A 162 -17.52 3.17 16.28
N ILE A 163 -17.16 2.48 15.20
CA ILE A 163 -17.83 2.60 13.90
C ILE A 163 -18.75 1.41 13.72
N LYS A 164 -20.06 1.64 13.72
CA LYS A 164 -21.05 0.56 13.49
C LYS A 164 -20.89 -0.05 12.08
N ASN A 165 -21.09 -1.37 11.95
CA ASN A 165 -21.06 -2.12 10.70
C ASN A 165 -19.70 -2.15 9.98
N VAL A 166 -18.59 -2.06 10.71
CA VAL A 166 -17.26 -2.34 10.16
C VAL A 166 -17.06 -3.85 10.08
N LYS A 167 -16.74 -4.35 8.90
CA LYS A 167 -16.49 -5.78 8.66
C LYS A 167 -15.09 -6.05 8.09
N PHE A 168 -14.43 -5.03 7.55
CA PHE A 168 -13.13 -5.17 6.88
C PHE A 168 -12.12 -4.13 7.42
N LEU A 169 -10.87 -4.57 7.53
CA LEU A 169 -9.70 -3.78 7.88
C LEU A 169 -8.63 -4.00 6.80
#